data_0d34f99201a34bc0563d1bd76cff4bee
#
_entry.id   0d34f99201a34bc0563d1bd76cff4bee
#
_cell.length_a   1.000
_cell.length_b   1.000
_cell.length_c   1.000
_cell.angle_alpha   90.00
_cell.angle_beta   90.00
_cell.angle_gamma   90.00
#
_symmetry.space_group_name_H-M   'P 1'
#
loop_
_entity.id
_entity.type
_entity.pdbx_description
1 polymer ?
#
loop_
_entity_poly.entity_id
_entity_poly.type
_entity_poly.pdbx_seq_one_letter_code
_entity_poly.pdbx_strand_id
1 'polypeptide(L)'
;MANILETASQSGDFTVLLKAIKATELEDTLNSEGSFTVLAPTDDAFAKLPQAERDALFDNLPKLKRIVLYHAVMGNVQSDDLAEIDEAPTVEGSVLAIKRGEGKVRINDALVTQMDILADNGVIHKIDTVLMPAILEHEYDE
;
A
#
# COMPACT_ATOMS: atom_id res chain seq x y z
N MET A 1 2.10 13.97 17.34
CA MET A 1 2.58 12.95 16.40
C MET A 1 1.80 13.03 15.09
N ALA A 2 2.41 12.67 13.98
CA ALA A 2 1.77 12.79 12.67
C ALA A 2 0.87 11.59 12.35
N ASN A 3 -0.19 11.79 11.57
CA ASN A 3 -1.01 10.70 11.07
C ASN A 3 -0.29 9.98 9.91
N ILE A 4 -0.92 8.94 9.35
CA ILE A 4 -0.31 8.15 8.27
C ILE A 4 0.08 9.03 7.09
N LEU A 5 -0.79 9.91 6.65
CA LEU A 5 -0.53 10.74 5.47
C LEU A 5 0.58 11.76 5.74
N GLU A 6 0.59 12.37 6.91
CA GLU A 6 1.65 13.30 7.28
C GLU A 6 2.99 12.59 7.41
N THR A 7 3.00 11.40 8.01
CA THR A 7 4.21 10.60 8.15
C THR A 7 4.78 10.23 6.79
N ALA A 8 3.92 9.79 5.88
CA ALA A 8 4.35 9.45 4.51
C ALA A 8 4.88 10.68 3.78
N SER A 9 4.23 11.83 3.96
CA SER A 9 4.66 13.08 3.34
C SER A 9 6.04 13.50 3.82
N GLN A 10 6.31 13.35 5.12
CA GLN A 10 7.59 13.72 5.70
C GLN A 10 8.73 12.81 5.25
N SER A 11 8.41 11.58 4.88
CA SER A 11 9.40 10.61 4.41
C SER A 11 10.03 11.02 3.08
N GLY A 12 9.27 11.66 2.20
CA GLY A 12 9.77 12.10 0.89
C GLY A 12 9.83 11.00 -0.17
N ASP A 13 9.54 9.76 0.19
CA ASP A 13 9.66 8.61 -0.73
C ASP A 13 8.34 8.21 -1.38
N PHE A 14 7.24 8.85 -1.01
CA PHE A 14 5.90 8.39 -1.38
C PHE A 14 5.11 9.45 -2.15
N THR A 15 5.78 10.24 -2.98
CA THR A 15 5.09 11.33 -3.69
C THR A 15 4.00 10.81 -4.63
N VAL A 16 4.28 9.72 -5.34
CA VAL A 16 3.30 9.13 -6.27
C VAL A 16 2.13 8.52 -5.50
N LEU A 17 2.42 7.80 -4.42
CA LEU A 17 1.37 7.20 -3.58
C LEU A 17 0.46 8.28 -3.01
N LEU A 18 1.03 9.35 -2.48
CA LEU A 18 0.24 10.46 -1.92
C LEU A 18 -0.62 11.12 -2.99
N LYS A 19 -0.08 11.27 -4.19
CA LYS A 19 -0.84 11.79 -5.32
C LYS A 19 -2.02 10.88 -5.65
N ALA A 20 -1.81 9.57 -5.61
CA ALA A 20 -2.88 8.59 -5.85
C ALA A 20 -3.96 8.67 -4.77
N ILE A 21 -3.56 8.77 -3.51
CA ILE A 21 -4.49 8.88 -2.40
C ILE A 21 -5.34 10.14 -2.54
N LYS A 22 -4.71 11.25 -2.88
CA LYS A 22 -5.40 12.52 -3.05
C LYS A 22 -6.35 12.49 -4.25
N ALA A 23 -5.90 11.94 -5.37
CA ALA A 23 -6.70 11.86 -6.59
C ALA A 23 -7.95 10.99 -6.41
N THR A 24 -7.87 9.97 -5.55
CA THR A 24 -8.99 9.07 -5.28
C THR A 24 -9.82 9.48 -4.07
N GLU A 25 -9.48 10.61 -3.46
CA GLU A 25 -10.20 11.17 -2.29
C GLU A 25 -10.23 10.22 -1.10
N LEU A 26 -9.16 9.46 -0.90
CA LEU A 26 -9.06 8.52 0.21
C LEU A 26 -8.37 9.11 1.46
N GLU A 27 -8.06 10.39 1.43
CA GLU A 27 -7.40 11.04 2.57
C GLU A 27 -8.22 10.92 3.85
N ASP A 28 -9.51 11.20 3.78
CA ASP A 28 -10.39 11.11 4.94
C ASP A 28 -10.52 9.67 5.44
N THR A 29 -10.58 8.72 4.51
CA THR A 29 -10.67 7.31 4.87
C THR A 29 -9.45 6.87 5.66
N LEU A 30 -8.26 7.25 5.20
CA LEU A 30 -7.02 6.86 5.86
C LEU A 30 -6.75 7.66 7.13
N ASN A 31 -7.39 8.82 7.29
CA ASN A 31 -7.28 9.62 8.50
C ASN A 31 -8.42 9.38 9.48
N SER A 32 -9.35 8.50 9.16
CA SER A 32 -10.50 8.22 10.03
C SER A 32 -10.05 7.55 11.33
N GLU A 33 -10.96 7.51 12.29
CA GLU A 33 -10.71 6.82 13.55
C GLU A 33 -10.47 5.34 13.31
N GLY A 34 -9.61 4.75 14.11
CA GLY A 34 -9.18 3.38 13.96
C GLY A 34 -7.74 3.33 13.50
N SER A 35 -7.23 2.13 13.37
CA SER A 35 -5.85 1.92 12.96
C SER A 35 -5.79 1.30 11.57
N PHE A 36 -4.84 1.76 10.77
CA PHE A 36 -4.57 1.19 9.46
C PHE A 36 -3.09 0.86 9.34
N THR A 37 -2.80 -0.15 8.54
CA THR A 37 -1.45 -0.47 8.12
C THR A 37 -1.38 -0.20 6.64
N VAL A 38 -0.46 0.67 6.22
CA VAL A 38 -0.28 1.00 4.81
C VAL A 38 1.00 0.33 4.31
N LEU A 39 0.86 -0.50 3.29
CA LEU A 39 2.00 -1.08 2.60
C LEU A 39 2.35 -0.10 1.49
N ALA A 40 3.29 0.79 1.76
CA ALA A 40 3.52 1.97 0.95
C ALA A 40 4.57 1.71 -0.12
N PRO A 41 4.16 1.60 -1.41
CA PRO A 41 5.14 1.50 -2.49
C PRO A 41 5.83 2.86 -2.65
N THR A 42 7.15 2.80 -2.76
CA THR A 42 7.96 4.00 -2.95
C THR A 42 7.80 4.54 -4.37
N ASP A 43 8.32 5.74 -4.60
CA ASP A 43 8.36 6.30 -5.96
C ASP A 43 9.11 5.37 -6.92
N ASP A 44 10.17 4.73 -6.42
CA ASP A 44 10.92 3.74 -7.20
C ASP A 44 10.06 2.52 -7.56
N ALA A 45 9.17 2.11 -6.65
CA ALA A 45 8.25 1.02 -6.93
C ALA A 45 7.29 1.37 -8.07
N PHE A 46 6.76 2.58 -8.05
CA PHE A 46 5.91 3.05 -9.15
C PHE A 46 6.70 3.19 -10.46
N ALA A 47 7.97 3.54 -10.37
CA ALA A 47 8.82 3.66 -11.54
C ALA A 47 9.05 2.34 -12.27
N LYS A 48 8.83 1.22 -11.59
CA LYS A 48 8.91 -0.11 -12.23
C LYS A 48 7.75 -0.38 -13.18
N LEU A 49 6.64 0.33 -13.01
CA LEU A 49 5.52 0.22 -13.91
C LEU A 49 5.81 1.02 -15.18
N PRO A 50 5.47 0.49 -16.38
CA PRO A 50 5.58 1.27 -17.60
C PRO A 50 4.80 2.57 -17.49
N GLN A 51 5.30 3.63 -18.10
CA GLN A 51 4.65 4.94 -18.01
C GLN A 51 3.20 4.88 -18.52
N ALA A 52 2.94 4.11 -19.55
CA ALA A 52 1.59 3.97 -20.09
C ALA A 52 0.63 3.38 -19.06
N GLU A 53 1.10 2.42 -18.26
CA GLU A 53 0.27 1.84 -17.19
C GLU A 53 0.02 2.83 -16.07
N ARG A 54 1.04 3.59 -15.68
CA ARG A 54 0.88 4.62 -14.65
C ARG A 54 -0.12 5.68 -15.08
N ASP A 55 -0.02 6.14 -16.33
CA ASP A 55 -0.92 7.13 -16.87
C ASP A 55 -2.35 6.59 -16.94
N ALA A 56 -2.51 5.33 -17.35
CA ALA A 56 -3.82 4.68 -17.40
C ALA A 56 -4.47 4.58 -16.02
N LEU A 57 -3.68 4.33 -14.97
CA LEU A 57 -4.20 4.27 -13.60
C LEU A 57 -4.73 5.62 -13.16
N PHE A 58 -4.00 6.69 -13.41
CA PHE A 58 -4.43 8.02 -13.02
C PHE A 58 -5.60 8.54 -13.87
N ASP A 59 -5.80 7.96 -15.05
CA ASP A 59 -6.95 8.28 -15.91
C ASP A 59 -8.20 7.47 -15.53
N ASN A 60 -8.05 6.46 -14.68
CA ASN A 60 -9.16 5.60 -14.24
C ASN A 60 -9.23 5.60 -12.72
N LEU A 61 -9.88 6.60 -12.15
CA LEU A 61 -9.92 6.78 -10.69
C LEU A 61 -10.57 5.63 -9.94
N PRO A 62 -11.67 5.01 -10.40
CA PRO A 62 -12.22 3.84 -9.70
C PRO A 62 -11.21 2.70 -9.58
N LYS A 63 -10.42 2.47 -10.61
CA LYS A 63 -9.39 1.44 -10.61
C LYS A 63 -8.24 1.81 -9.70
N LEU A 64 -7.79 3.06 -9.77
CA LEU A 64 -6.73 3.56 -8.90
C LEU A 64 -7.14 3.47 -7.43
N LYS A 65 -8.40 3.79 -7.13
CA LYS A 65 -8.94 3.70 -5.79
C LYS A 65 -8.83 2.28 -5.24
N ARG A 66 -9.19 1.27 -6.05
CA ARG A 66 -9.05 -0.13 -5.66
C ARG A 66 -7.62 -0.48 -5.33
N ILE A 67 -6.69 -0.01 -6.16
CA ILE A 67 -5.27 -0.28 -5.97
C ILE A 67 -4.78 0.34 -4.66
N VAL A 68 -5.16 1.59 -4.38
CA VAL A 68 -4.78 2.23 -3.13
C VAL A 68 -5.35 1.47 -1.93
N LEU A 69 -6.63 1.09 -1.99
CA LEU A 69 -7.26 0.34 -0.91
C LEU A 69 -6.63 -1.04 -0.73
N TYR A 70 -6.10 -1.62 -1.80
CA TYR A 70 -5.41 -2.90 -1.74
C TYR A 70 -4.09 -2.79 -0.97
N HIS A 71 -3.54 -1.60 -0.85
CA HIS A 71 -2.31 -1.37 -0.08
C HIS A 71 -2.60 -1.01 1.38
N ALA A 72 -3.86 -0.96 1.79
CA ALA A 72 -4.25 -0.62 3.16
C ALA A 72 -4.86 -1.84 3.84
N VAL A 73 -4.36 -2.15 5.02
CA VAL A 73 -4.84 -3.27 5.84
C VAL A 73 -5.45 -2.68 7.09
N MET A 74 -6.61 -3.20 7.51
CA MET A 74 -7.25 -2.75 8.75
C MET A 74 -6.48 -3.27 9.95
N GLY A 75 -6.34 -2.42 10.96
CA GLY A 75 -5.64 -2.75 12.18
C GLY A 75 -4.18 -2.31 12.15
N ASN A 76 -3.51 -2.47 13.27
CA ASN A 76 -2.11 -2.09 13.42
C ASN A 76 -1.25 -3.35 13.32
N VAL A 77 -0.77 -3.63 12.11
CA VAL A 77 0.03 -4.82 11.81
C VAL A 77 1.50 -4.41 11.73
N GLN A 78 2.22 -4.62 12.82
CA GLN A 78 3.64 -4.28 12.88
C GLN A 78 4.51 -5.48 12.48
N SER A 79 5.83 -5.29 12.52
CA SER A 79 6.76 -6.35 12.10
C SER A 79 6.59 -7.63 12.91
N ASP A 80 6.28 -7.53 14.20
CA ASP A 80 6.05 -8.71 15.05
C ASP A 80 4.84 -9.51 14.56
N ASP A 81 3.80 -8.82 14.11
CA ASP A 81 2.62 -9.47 13.57
C ASP A 81 2.91 -10.10 12.21
N LEU A 82 3.68 -9.40 11.38
CA LEU A 82 4.07 -9.93 10.08
C LEU A 82 4.90 -11.20 10.18
N ALA A 83 5.60 -11.38 11.29
CA ALA A 83 6.38 -12.59 11.55
C ALA A 83 5.51 -13.79 11.86
N GLU A 84 4.23 -13.59 12.20
CA GLU A 84 3.35 -14.65 12.66
C GLU A 84 2.17 -14.95 11.74
N ILE A 85 1.83 -14.06 10.80
CA ILE A 85 0.67 -14.24 9.93
C ILE A 85 1.11 -14.59 8.51
N ASP A 86 0.26 -15.32 7.81
CA ASP A 86 0.52 -15.70 6.41
C ASP A 86 -0.34 -14.94 5.43
N GLU A 87 -1.39 -14.29 5.92
CA GLU A 87 -2.32 -13.54 5.08
C GLU A 87 -2.81 -12.31 5.85
N ALA A 88 -3.12 -11.25 5.12
CA ALA A 88 -3.70 -10.04 5.71
C ALA A 88 -4.85 -9.54 4.83
N PRO A 89 -6.04 -9.29 5.42
CA PRO A 89 -7.16 -8.76 4.65
C PRO A 89 -6.98 -7.26 4.40
N THR A 90 -7.23 -6.84 3.17
CA THR A 90 -7.12 -5.42 2.80
C THR A 90 -8.46 -4.71 2.95
N VAL A 91 -8.41 -3.37 2.95
CA VAL A 91 -9.61 -2.54 2.96
C VAL A 91 -10.41 -2.73 1.67
N GLU A 92 -9.75 -3.07 0.58
CA GLU A 92 -10.40 -3.36 -0.70
C GLU A 92 -11.24 -4.65 -0.64
N GLY A 93 -10.89 -5.58 0.25
CA GLY A 93 -11.60 -6.84 0.41
C GLY A 93 -10.82 -8.08 0.00
N SER A 94 -9.75 -7.90 -0.73
CA SER A 94 -8.86 -8.99 -1.12
C SER A 94 -7.85 -9.27 -0.01
N VAL A 95 -7.15 -10.40 -0.13
CA VAL A 95 -6.18 -10.83 0.88
C VAL A 95 -4.76 -10.75 0.29
N LEU A 96 -3.83 -10.25 1.10
CA LEU A 96 -2.42 -10.23 0.75
C LEU A 96 -1.73 -11.47 1.33
N ALA A 97 -0.88 -12.10 0.53
CA ALA A 97 -0.06 -13.22 0.99
C ALA A 97 1.23 -12.68 1.60
N ILE A 98 1.58 -13.16 2.78
CA ILE A 98 2.78 -12.74 3.47
C ILE A 98 3.75 -13.92 3.49
N LYS A 99 4.94 -13.72 2.94
CA LYS A 99 5.97 -14.73 2.85
C LYS A 99 7.22 -14.27 3.57
N ARG A 100 7.84 -15.18 4.27
CA ARG A 100 9.06 -14.89 5.04
C ARG A 100 10.16 -15.89 4.64
N GLY A 101 11.39 -15.40 4.56
CA GLY A 101 12.53 -16.23 4.27
C GLY A 101 13.80 -15.41 4.19
N GLU A 102 14.91 -15.99 4.58
CA GLU A 102 16.24 -15.36 4.49
C GLU A 102 16.30 -13.98 5.17
N GLY A 103 15.54 -13.82 6.25
CA GLY A 103 15.49 -12.56 7.00
C GLY A 103 14.69 -11.46 6.33
N LYS A 104 13.89 -11.81 5.32
CA LYS A 104 13.11 -10.84 4.56
C LYS A 104 11.63 -11.17 4.60
N VAL A 105 10.80 -10.13 4.48
CA VAL A 105 9.35 -10.28 4.38
C VAL A 105 8.90 -9.79 3.01
N ARG A 106 8.06 -10.58 2.35
CA ARG A 106 7.46 -10.22 1.08
C ARG A 106 5.95 -10.20 1.21
N ILE A 107 5.33 -9.17 0.64
CA ILE A 107 3.88 -9.05 0.56
C ILE A 107 3.52 -9.31 -0.90
N ASN A 108 2.88 -10.46 -1.16
CA ASN A 108 2.78 -11.01 -2.52
C ASN A 108 4.20 -11.12 -3.08
N ASP A 109 4.53 -10.39 -4.14
CA ASP A 109 5.88 -10.40 -4.71
C ASP A 109 6.71 -9.18 -4.32
N ALA A 110 6.14 -8.26 -3.55
CA ALA A 110 6.83 -7.04 -3.15
C ALA A 110 7.70 -7.28 -1.92
N LEU A 111 8.93 -6.80 -1.96
CA LEU A 111 9.84 -6.88 -0.82
C LEU A 111 9.58 -5.72 0.13
N VAL A 112 9.42 -6.01 1.42
CA VAL A 112 9.32 -4.97 2.45
C VAL A 112 10.75 -4.49 2.73
N THR A 113 10.99 -3.22 2.42
CA THR A 113 12.34 -2.64 2.56
C THR A 113 12.54 -1.94 3.89
N GLN A 114 11.45 -1.47 4.51
CA GLN A 114 11.50 -0.84 5.82
C GLN A 114 10.18 -1.09 6.53
N MET A 115 10.25 -1.48 7.80
CA MET A 115 9.07 -1.78 8.60
C MET A 115 8.90 -0.79 9.74
N ASP A 116 7.69 -0.76 10.31
CA ASP A 116 7.40 -0.05 11.57
C ASP A 116 7.68 1.45 11.52
N ILE A 117 7.29 2.09 10.41
CA ILE A 117 7.23 3.54 10.36
C ILE A 117 5.92 3.93 11.05
N LEU A 118 6.02 4.36 12.31
CA LEU A 118 4.84 4.57 13.15
C LEU A 118 4.18 5.92 12.91
N ALA A 119 2.85 5.92 12.94
CA ALA A 119 2.03 7.11 12.85
C ALA A 119 0.96 7.06 13.94
N ASP A 120 0.27 8.18 14.19
CA ASP A 120 -0.77 8.26 15.23
C ASP A 120 -1.90 7.25 15.02
N ASN A 121 -2.28 7.04 13.77
CA ASN A 121 -3.42 6.19 13.44
C ASN A 121 -3.02 4.92 12.68
N GLY A 122 -1.77 4.49 12.80
CA GLY A 122 -1.37 3.25 12.16
C GLY A 122 0.13 3.12 11.97
N VAL A 123 0.50 2.27 11.03
CA VAL A 123 1.89 1.96 10.72
C VAL A 123 2.08 1.86 9.22
N ILE A 124 3.26 2.23 8.74
CA ILE A 124 3.63 2.17 7.34
C ILE A 124 4.78 1.19 7.18
N HIS A 125 4.64 0.27 6.23
CA HIS A 125 5.74 -0.60 5.81
C HIS A 125 6.07 -0.24 4.36
N LYS A 126 7.33 0.05 4.11
CA LYS A 126 7.80 0.46 2.79
C LYS A 126 8.03 -0.77 1.92
N ILE A 127 7.45 -0.79 0.72
CA ILE A 127 7.61 -1.90 -0.23
C ILE A 127 8.20 -1.41 -1.54
N ASP A 128 8.82 -2.32 -2.29
CA ASP A 128 9.56 -1.99 -3.50
C ASP A 128 8.80 -2.27 -4.79
N THR A 129 7.55 -2.71 -4.70
CA THR A 129 6.73 -3.02 -5.87
C THR A 129 5.27 -2.66 -5.58
N VAL A 130 4.60 -2.09 -6.58
CA VAL A 130 3.17 -1.78 -6.45
C VAL A 130 2.36 -3.07 -6.49
N LEU A 131 1.45 -3.24 -5.53
CA LEU A 131 0.60 -4.41 -5.46
C LEU A 131 -0.62 -4.23 -6.37
N MET A 132 -0.97 -5.28 -7.11
CA MET A 132 -2.11 -5.26 -8.02
C MET A 132 -3.11 -6.33 -7.60
N PRO A 133 -4.38 -5.96 -7.32
CA PRO A 133 -5.41 -6.96 -7.00
C PRO A 133 -5.66 -7.89 -8.20
N ALA A 134 -5.90 -9.17 -7.91
CA ALA A 134 -6.14 -10.15 -8.95
C ALA A 134 -7.33 -9.79 -9.85
N ILE A 135 -8.34 -9.17 -9.28
CA ILE A 135 -9.54 -8.77 -10.04
C ILE A 135 -9.19 -7.74 -11.13
N LEU A 136 -8.17 -6.89 -10.88
CA LEU A 136 -7.74 -5.93 -11.88
C LEU A 136 -6.98 -6.60 -13.02
N GLU A 137 -6.28 -7.68 -12.73
CA GLU A 137 -5.59 -8.45 -13.78
C GLU A 137 -6.60 -9.03 -14.76
N HIS A 138 -7.74 -9.50 -14.27
CA HIS A 138 -8.82 -9.97 -15.14
C HIS A 138 -9.41 -8.86 -15.98
N GLU A 139 -9.54 -7.67 -15.42
CA GLU A 139 -10.04 -6.52 -16.17
C GLU A 139 -9.10 -6.13 -17.31
N TYR A 140 -7.80 -6.31 -17.10
CA TYR A 140 -6.81 -6.00 -18.14
C TYR A 140 -6.88 -6.96 -19.31
N ASP A 141 -7.27 -8.20 -19.07
CA ASP A 141 -7.30 -9.24 -20.07
C ASP A 141 -8.50 -9.10 -21.02
N GLU A 142 -9.39 -8.22 -20.71
CA GLU A 142 -10.53 -7.90 -21.56
C GLU A 142 -10.16 -6.74 -22.48
#